data_4ce18c6295baa13a7f2a5a4d030cfba2
#
_entry.id   4ce18c6295baa13a7f2a5a4d030cfba2
#
_cell.length_a   1.000
_cell.length_b   1.000
_cell.length_c   1.000
_cell.angle_alpha   90.00
_cell.angle_beta   90.00
_cell.angle_gamma   90.00
#
_symmetry.space_group_name_H-M   'P 1'
#
loop_
_entity.id
_entity.type
_entity.pdbx_description
1 polymer ?
#
loop_
_entity_poly.entity_id
_entity_poly.type
_entity_poly.pdbx_seq_one_letter_code
_entity_poly.pdbx_strand_id
1 'polypeptide(L)'
;EGFNEVSFDDWDEQKNERAERETDFAKIVSRRAFLGGSVALGASAFLMGTSALVPTNAQATIMSNGNKFKAVAANGLDTITLPKGFKWHVVAQWGDPLFSHIPEFDHATRGTAASQALSYGDNNDGMDLFQVDGTNVMVVNNEYTNRGVMFGYNDSGLPETIEDVNKGKMAHGVSIMEIAQSDGEWSIVKDSR
;
A
#
# COMPACT_ATOMS: atom_id res chain seq x y z
N GLU A 1 33.18 -3.32 -30.17
CA GLU A 1 32.85 -4.20 -29.02
C GLU A 1 31.67 -3.56 -28.30
N GLY A 2 30.46 -4.13 -28.51
CA GLY A 2 29.25 -3.64 -27.90
C GLY A 2 29.18 -4.06 -26.45
N PHE A 3 29.07 -3.12 -25.54
CA PHE A 3 28.64 -3.39 -24.18
C PHE A 3 27.19 -3.86 -24.22
N ASN A 4 26.91 -5.11 -23.91
CA ASN A 4 25.57 -5.54 -23.54
C ASN A 4 25.25 -4.87 -22.19
N GLU A 5 24.42 -3.85 -22.21
CA GLU A 5 23.80 -3.32 -20.99
C GLU A 5 22.82 -4.38 -20.47
N VAL A 6 23.31 -5.20 -19.55
CA VAL A 6 22.45 -6.07 -18.74
C VAL A 6 21.69 -5.16 -17.78
N SER A 7 20.37 -5.29 -17.71
CA SER A 7 19.58 -4.52 -16.76
C SER A 7 20.01 -4.84 -15.33
N PHE A 8 19.79 -3.92 -14.39
CA PHE A 8 20.14 -4.16 -12.98
C PHE A 8 19.39 -5.38 -12.42
N ASP A 9 18.17 -5.61 -12.86
CA ASP A 9 17.35 -6.76 -12.47
C ASP A 9 17.95 -8.07 -13.00
N ASP A 10 18.34 -8.12 -14.28
CA ASP A 10 19.01 -9.30 -14.87
C ASP A 10 20.36 -9.60 -14.20
N TRP A 11 21.08 -8.54 -13.77
CA TRP A 11 22.35 -8.70 -13.08
C TRP A 11 22.16 -9.23 -11.65
N ASP A 12 21.12 -8.78 -10.94
CA ASP A 12 20.79 -9.26 -9.59
C ASP A 12 20.30 -10.71 -9.62
N GLU A 13 19.49 -11.08 -10.60
CA GLU A 13 19.07 -12.46 -10.82
C GLU A 13 20.25 -13.40 -11.12
N GLN A 14 21.19 -12.99 -11.96
CA GLN A 14 22.39 -13.79 -12.28
C GLN A 14 23.34 -13.96 -11.10
N LYS A 15 23.47 -12.97 -10.22
CA LYS A 15 24.31 -13.05 -9.02
C LYS A 15 23.65 -13.76 -7.86
N ASN A 16 22.34 -13.73 -7.79
CA ASN A 16 21.54 -14.36 -6.77
C ASN A 16 20.96 -15.71 -7.22
N GLU A 17 21.67 -16.51 -8.04
CA GLU A 17 21.38 -17.93 -8.13
C GLU A 17 21.45 -18.57 -6.74
N ARG A 18 20.42 -18.29 -5.95
CA ARG A 18 20.18 -19.04 -4.72
C ARG A 18 19.91 -20.47 -5.14
N ALA A 19 20.79 -21.36 -4.72
CA ALA A 19 20.44 -22.79 -4.68
C ALA A 19 18.98 -22.87 -4.21
N GLU A 20 18.13 -23.53 -5.00
CA GLU A 20 16.70 -23.67 -4.70
C GLU A 20 16.51 -24.15 -3.26
N ARG A 21 16.39 -23.21 -2.33
CA ARG A 21 15.89 -23.54 -1.01
C ARG A 21 14.41 -23.79 -1.20
N GLU A 22 14.02 -25.06 -1.13
CA GLU A 22 12.62 -25.39 -0.95
C GLU A 22 12.07 -24.51 0.17
N THR A 23 11.28 -23.52 -0.18
CA THR A 23 10.61 -22.67 0.80
C THR A 23 9.68 -23.55 1.61
N ASP A 24 9.47 -23.22 2.90
CA ASP A 24 8.50 -23.93 3.75
C ASP A 24 7.11 -23.96 3.10
N PHE A 25 6.79 -22.95 2.28
CA PHE A 25 5.59 -22.92 1.46
C PHE A 25 5.54 -24.03 0.40
N ALA A 26 6.65 -24.32 -0.28
CA ALA A 26 6.73 -25.42 -1.26
C ALA A 26 6.60 -26.81 -0.58
N LYS A 27 7.01 -26.93 0.68
CA LYS A 27 6.81 -28.15 1.49
C LYS A 27 5.36 -28.32 1.93
N ILE A 28 4.65 -27.22 2.20
CA ILE A 28 3.25 -27.23 2.67
C ILE A 28 2.29 -27.44 1.50
N VAL A 29 2.58 -26.85 0.35
CA VAL A 29 1.72 -26.92 -0.84
C VAL A 29 2.48 -27.61 -1.97
N SER A 30 2.45 -28.95 -2.01
CA SER A 30 2.96 -29.63 -3.20
C SER A 30 2.15 -29.18 -4.42
N ARG A 31 2.84 -28.98 -5.58
CA ARG A 31 2.19 -28.60 -6.85
C ARG A 31 1.00 -29.53 -7.19
N ARG A 32 1.05 -30.79 -6.81
CA ARG A 32 -0.05 -31.74 -6.97
C ARG A 32 -1.24 -31.43 -6.05
N ALA A 33 -1.00 -31.06 -4.80
CA ALA A 33 -2.07 -30.70 -3.86
C ALA A 33 -2.72 -29.36 -4.25
N PHE A 34 -1.92 -28.40 -4.72
CA PHE A 34 -2.43 -27.12 -5.24
C PHE A 34 -3.25 -27.32 -6.53
N LEU A 35 -2.75 -28.09 -7.49
CA LEU A 35 -3.48 -28.39 -8.72
C LEU A 35 -4.70 -29.28 -8.47
N GLY A 36 -4.63 -30.24 -7.55
CA GLY A 36 -5.78 -31.06 -7.15
C GLY A 36 -6.85 -30.25 -6.42
N GLY A 37 -6.46 -29.34 -5.52
CA GLY A 37 -7.38 -28.43 -4.83
C GLY A 37 -7.97 -27.35 -5.73
N SER A 38 -7.17 -26.79 -6.63
CA SER A 38 -7.61 -25.76 -7.58
C SER A 38 -8.46 -26.35 -8.73
N VAL A 39 -8.26 -27.61 -9.11
CA VAL A 39 -9.13 -28.30 -10.07
C VAL A 39 -10.52 -28.58 -9.46
N ALA A 40 -10.61 -28.90 -8.18
CA ALA A 40 -11.91 -29.06 -7.51
C ALA A 40 -12.68 -27.74 -7.35
N LEU A 41 -11.99 -26.61 -7.16
CA LEU A 41 -12.59 -25.29 -7.01
C LEU A 41 -12.64 -24.49 -8.33
N GLY A 42 -11.59 -24.60 -9.16
CA GLY A 42 -11.44 -23.82 -10.39
C GLY A 42 -12.15 -24.46 -11.60
N ALA A 43 -12.19 -25.80 -11.71
CA ALA A 43 -12.88 -26.45 -12.81
C ALA A 43 -14.41 -26.30 -12.71
N SER A 44 -14.96 -26.28 -11.52
CA SER A 44 -16.39 -26.01 -11.33
C SER A 44 -16.74 -24.56 -11.69
N ALA A 45 -15.88 -23.58 -11.40
CA ALA A 45 -16.11 -22.19 -11.77
C ALA A 45 -15.88 -21.93 -13.27
N PHE A 46 -14.93 -22.62 -13.89
CA PHE A 46 -14.60 -22.44 -15.31
C PHE A 46 -15.57 -23.15 -16.26
N LEU A 47 -16.07 -24.34 -15.85
CA LEU A 47 -17.01 -25.12 -16.66
C LEU A 47 -18.47 -24.65 -16.55
N MET A 48 -18.82 -23.89 -15.51
CA MET A 48 -20.17 -23.36 -15.33
C MET A 48 -20.41 -22.01 -16.03
N GLY A 49 -19.39 -21.44 -16.67
CA GLY A 49 -19.49 -20.18 -17.40
C GLY A 49 -19.68 -18.97 -16.47
N THR A 50 -19.42 -17.78 -17.00
CA THR A 50 -19.51 -16.50 -16.26
C THR A 50 -20.90 -16.18 -15.72
N SER A 51 -21.94 -16.83 -16.18
CA SER A 51 -23.31 -16.67 -15.70
C SER A 51 -23.59 -17.36 -14.35
N ALA A 52 -22.73 -18.29 -13.91
CA ALA A 52 -22.82 -18.91 -12.58
C ALA A 52 -22.07 -18.11 -11.49
N LEU A 53 -21.36 -17.05 -11.86
CA LEU A 53 -20.71 -16.10 -10.94
C LEU A 53 -21.67 -15.00 -10.45
N VAL A 54 -22.98 -15.18 -10.59
CA VAL A 54 -23.92 -14.40 -9.78
C VAL A 54 -23.64 -14.79 -8.33
N PRO A 55 -23.24 -13.86 -7.45
CA PRO A 55 -22.96 -14.18 -6.06
C PRO A 55 -24.27 -14.61 -5.39
N THR A 56 -24.58 -15.90 -5.43
CA THR A 56 -25.52 -16.47 -4.50
C THR A 56 -24.86 -16.33 -3.13
N ASN A 57 -25.18 -15.21 -2.43
CA ASN A 57 -24.91 -15.01 -1.00
C ASN A 57 -23.77 -15.88 -0.43
N ALA A 58 -22.56 -15.76 -0.98
CA ALA A 58 -21.40 -16.36 -0.39
C ALA A 58 -21.18 -15.64 0.95
N GLN A 59 -21.78 -16.15 1.99
CA GLN A 59 -21.50 -15.76 3.34
C GLN A 59 -20.10 -16.28 3.67
N ALA A 60 -19.09 -15.50 3.31
CA ALA A 60 -17.74 -15.72 3.83
C ALA A 60 -17.79 -15.52 5.34
N THR A 61 -18.03 -16.60 6.07
CA THR A 61 -17.90 -16.60 7.51
C THR A 61 -16.42 -16.69 7.82
N ILE A 62 -15.74 -15.55 7.87
CA ILE A 62 -14.39 -15.49 8.40
C ILE A 62 -14.51 -15.69 9.91
N MET A 63 -14.16 -16.87 10.37
CA MET A 63 -14.01 -17.20 11.77
C MET A 63 -12.67 -16.65 12.27
N SER A 64 -12.61 -15.36 12.57
CA SER A 64 -11.52 -14.75 13.30
C SER A 64 -12.03 -14.43 14.70
N ASN A 65 -11.56 -15.16 15.68
CA ASN A 65 -11.69 -14.88 17.14
C ASN A 65 -13.06 -14.36 17.62
N GLY A 66 -14.15 -14.92 17.09
CA GLY A 66 -15.51 -14.60 17.56
C GLY A 66 -16.19 -13.40 16.92
N ASN A 67 -15.50 -12.59 16.14
CA ASN A 67 -16.12 -11.46 15.45
C ASN A 67 -16.84 -11.93 14.18
N LYS A 68 -18.17 -11.96 14.22
CA LYS A 68 -19.01 -12.27 13.05
C LYS A 68 -19.53 -10.97 12.44
N PHE A 69 -19.21 -10.72 11.18
CA PHE A 69 -19.81 -9.62 10.42
C PHE A 69 -20.36 -10.15 9.09
N LYS A 70 -21.36 -9.45 8.54
CA LYS A 70 -21.93 -9.80 7.24
C LYS A 70 -20.98 -9.39 6.13
N ALA A 71 -20.84 -10.24 5.12
CA ALA A 71 -20.09 -9.88 3.93
C ALA A 71 -20.67 -8.61 3.28
N VAL A 72 -19.77 -7.78 2.75
CA VAL A 72 -20.13 -6.61 1.95
C VAL A 72 -20.23 -7.04 0.50
N ALA A 73 -21.32 -6.66 -0.18
CA ALA A 73 -21.47 -6.91 -1.60
C ALA A 73 -20.45 -6.07 -2.40
N ALA A 74 -19.92 -6.67 -3.47
CA ALA A 74 -19.09 -5.93 -4.41
C ALA A 74 -19.90 -4.77 -5.03
N ASN A 75 -19.27 -3.60 -5.18
CA ASN A 75 -19.90 -2.42 -5.78
C ASN A 75 -18.86 -1.59 -6.55
N GLY A 76 -19.33 -0.62 -7.34
CA GLY A 76 -18.49 0.33 -8.10
C GLY A 76 -18.53 1.74 -7.55
N LEU A 77 -18.85 1.91 -6.28
CA LEU A 77 -18.86 3.22 -5.63
C LEU A 77 -17.42 3.71 -5.40
N ASP A 78 -17.20 5.00 -5.57
CA ASP A 78 -15.92 5.65 -5.25
C ASP A 78 -15.84 5.93 -3.74
N THR A 79 -15.83 4.85 -2.96
CA THR A 79 -15.75 4.92 -1.49
C THR A 79 -15.37 3.57 -0.90
N ILE A 80 -14.98 3.57 0.38
CA ILE A 80 -14.74 2.36 1.16
C ILE A 80 -16.07 1.89 1.73
N THR A 81 -16.55 0.73 1.29
CA THR A 81 -17.77 0.11 1.79
C THR A 81 -17.44 -0.90 2.88
N LEU A 82 -17.99 -0.71 4.05
CA LEU A 82 -17.72 -1.51 5.24
C LEU A 82 -18.96 -2.28 5.72
N PRO A 83 -18.79 -3.39 6.45
CA PRO A 83 -19.89 -4.05 7.15
C PRO A 83 -20.53 -3.12 8.18
N LYS A 84 -21.80 -3.36 8.48
CA LYS A 84 -22.51 -2.58 9.50
C LYS A 84 -21.79 -2.61 10.84
N GLY A 85 -21.56 -1.45 11.44
CA GLY A 85 -20.89 -1.27 12.73
C GLY A 85 -19.40 -0.95 12.61
N PHE A 86 -18.83 -1.01 11.42
CA PHE A 86 -17.46 -0.56 11.14
C PHE A 86 -17.46 0.89 10.65
N LYS A 87 -16.39 1.60 10.95
CA LYS A 87 -16.10 2.94 10.45
C LYS A 87 -14.67 2.96 9.92
N TRP A 88 -14.38 3.90 9.06
CA TRP A 88 -13.02 4.18 8.61
C TRP A 88 -12.73 5.68 8.73
N HIS A 89 -11.47 6.00 8.87
CA HIS A 89 -10.96 7.37 8.80
C HIS A 89 -9.54 7.33 8.19
N VAL A 90 -9.09 8.47 7.68
CA VAL A 90 -7.75 8.63 7.15
C VAL A 90 -6.82 8.96 8.31
N VAL A 91 -5.73 8.19 8.47
CA VAL A 91 -4.70 8.44 9.50
C VAL A 91 -3.66 9.41 8.97
N ALA A 92 -3.25 9.22 7.72
CA ALA A 92 -2.27 10.03 7.02
C ALA A 92 -2.57 10.05 5.53
N GLN A 93 -2.31 11.15 4.88
CA GLN A 93 -2.38 11.29 3.42
C GLN A 93 -1.13 12.00 2.91
N TRP A 94 -0.81 11.80 1.63
CA TRP A 94 0.34 12.45 1.02
C TRP A 94 0.38 13.96 1.33
N GLY A 95 1.53 14.43 1.80
CA GLY A 95 1.77 15.83 2.11
C GLY A 95 1.39 16.27 3.53
N ASP A 96 0.74 15.40 4.32
CA ASP A 96 0.47 15.72 5.73
C ASP A 96 1.77 15.99 6.48
N PRO A 97 1.90 17.13 7.18
CA PRO A 97 3.12 17.47 7.89
C PRO A 97 3.34 16.59 9.12
N LEU A 98 4.54 16.04 9.25
CA LEU A 98 4.97 15.27 10.42
C LEU A 98 5.49 16.17 11.54
N PHE A 99 5.70 17.44 11.27
CA PHE A 99 6.21 18.44 12.21
C PHE A 99 5.31 19.68 12.26
N SER A 100 5.10 20.24 13.45
CA SER A 100 4.18 21.36 13.69
C SER A 100 4.60 22.66 13.02
N HIS A 101 5.91 22.84 12.75
CA HIS A 101 6.44 24.01 12.07
C HIS A 101 6.30 23.97 10.53
N ILE A 102 5.87 22.85 9.97
CA ILE A 102 5.60 22.69 8.54
C ILE A 102 4.15 23.08 8.28
N PRO A 103 3.87 23.94 7.28
CA PRO A 103 2.51 24.29 6.91
C PRO A 103 1.68 23.07 6.51
N GLU A 104 0.37 23.15 6.77
CA GLU A 104 -0.57 22.16 6.24
C GLU A 104 -0.51 22.11 4.72
N PHE A 105 -0.86 20.94 4.15
CA PHE A 105 -0.81 20.73 2.71
C PHE A 105 -1.73 21.70 1.96
N ASP A 106 -1.17 22.41 0.98
CA ASP A 106 -1.92 23.31 0.11
C ASP A 106 -2.14 22.66 -1.27
N HIS A 107 -3.37 22.39 -1.60
CA HIS A 107 -3.75 21.78 -2.87
C HIS A 107 -3.45 22.63 -4.11
N ALA A 108 -3.30 23.94 -3.97
CA ALA A 108 -2.98 24.82 -5.09
C ALA A 108 -1.49 24.76 -5.46
N THR A 109 -0.62 24.84 -4.48
CA THR A 109 0.85 24.83 -4.68
C THR A 109 1.43 23.41 -4.61
N ARG A 110 0.75 22.52 -3.88
CA ARG A 110 1.18 21.14 -3.59
C ARG A 110 2.53 21.04 -2.88
N GLY A 111 2.89 22.10 -2.15
CA GLY A 111 4.09 22.17 -1.34
C GLY A 111 5.38 22.28 -2.16
N THR A 112 6.49 22.21 -1.45
CA THR A 112 7.87 22.31 -1.96
C THR A 112 8.66 21.05 -1.62
N ALA A 113 9.86 20.86 -2.18
CA ALA A 113 10.78 19.79 -1.77
C ALA A 113 11.12 19.86 -0.28
N ALA A 114 11.30 21.07 0.24
CA ALA A 114 11.62 21.28 1.65
C ALA A 114 10.46 20.88 2.58
N SER A 115 9.22 21.23 2.23
CA SER A 115 8.05 20.79 3.01
C SER A 115 7.81 19.29 2.85
N GLN A 116 7.96 18.72 1.65
CA GLN A 116 7.78 17.30 1.40
C GLN A 116 8.77 16.42 2.17
N ALA A 117 10.01 16.89 2.36
CA ALA A 117 11.01 16.17 3.15
C ALA A 117 10.61 15.96 4.63
N LEU A 118 9.62 16.71 5.11
CA LEU A 118 9.14 16.69 6.49
C LEU A 118 7.65 16.34 6.55
N SER A 119 7.12 15.79 5.48
CA SER A 119 5.72 15.40 5.33
C SER A 119 5.60 13.94 4.93
N TYR A 120 4.42 13.38 5.10
CA TYR A 120 4.11 12.02 4.71
C TYR A 120 4.25 11.81 3.20
N GLY A 121 4.85 10.68 2.81
CA GLY A 121 5.16 10.38 1.41
C GLY A 121 3.98 9.90 0.58
N ASP A 122 4.26 9.60 -0.70
CA ASP A 122 3.24 9.21 -1.69
C ASP A 122 3.26 7.69 -1.93
N ASN A 123 2.18 7.16 -2.48
CA ASN A 123 2.00 5.75 -2.87
C ASN A 123 2.48 4.74 -1.80
N ASN A 124 1.66 4.61 -0.79
CA ASN A 124 1.88 3.71 0.33
C ASN A 124 1.80 2.25 -0.10
N ASP A 125 2.83 1.49 0.22
CA ASP A 125 2.89 0.05 -0.03
C ASP A 125 2.99 -0.71 1.31
N GLY A 126 4.08 -1.43 1.55
CA GLY A 126 4.27 -2.15 2.80
C GLY A 126 4.25 -1.23 4.02
N MET A 127 3.48 -1.61 5.04
CA MET A 127 3.44 -0.88 6.30
C MET A 127 3.40 -1.82 7.49
N ASP A 128 3.94 -1.37 8.61
CA ASP A 128 3.90 -2.09 9.87
C ASP A 128 3.81 -1.14 11.05
N LEU A 129 3.30 -1.65 12.17
CA LEU A 129 3.10 -0.92 13.41
C LEU A 129 3.97 -1.54 14.52
N PHE A 130 4.89 -0.77 15.04
CA PHE A 130 5.80 -1.16 16.09
C PHE A 130 5.42 -0.54 17.44
N GLN A 131 5.72 -1.25 18.50
CA GLN A 131 5.69 -0.71 19.87
C GLN A 131 7.12 -0.42 20.31
N VAL A 132 7.43 0.85 20.49
CA VAL A 132 8.76 1.30 20.92
C VAL A 132 8.60 2.15 22.18
N ASP A 133 9.10 1.68 23.29
CA ASP A 133 9.02 2.35 24.60
C ASP A 133 7.60 2.82 24.99
N GLY A 134 6.58 2.01 24.64
CA GLY A 134 5.17 2.30 24.89
C GLY A 134 4.51 3.23 23.86
N THR A 135 5.24 3.64 22.84
CA THR A 135 4.77 4.48 21.74
C THR A 135 4.42 3.63 20.52
N ASN A 136 3.36 3.96 19.83
CA ASN A 136 3.00 3.32 18.55
C ASN A 136 3.74 4.03 17.41
N VAL A 137 4.67 3.34 16.78
CA VAL A 137 5.43 3.83 15.64
C VAL A 137 4.97 3.12 14.38
N MET A 138 4.38 3.88 13.46
CA MET A 138 4.01 3.40 12.15
C MET A 138 5.15 3.65 11.15
N VAL A 139 5.53 2.62 10.42
CA VAL A 139 6.53 2.66 9.36
C VAL A 139 5.84 2.29 8.05
N VAL A 140 5.98 3.15 7.04
CA VAL A 140 5.31 2.97 5.75
C VAL A 140 6.31 3.17 4.62
N ASN A 141 6.35 2.22 3.69
CA ASN A 141 7.11 2.37 2.46
C ASN A 141 6.33 3.24 1.46
N ASN A 142 6.99 4.26 0.93
CA ASN A 142 6.46 5.14 -0.12
C ASN A 142 7.15 4.78 -1.43
N GLU A 143 6.49 3.98 -2.26
CA GLU A 143 7.09 3.25 -3.37
C GLU A 143 7.43 4.15 -4.57
N TYR A 144 6.50 4.99 -5.01
CA TYR A 144 6.67 5.88 -6.17
C TYR A 144 5.85 7.17 -6.00
N THR A 145 5.94 8.09 -6.96
CA THR A 145 5.14 9.32 -6.95
C THR A 145 4.03 9.29 -7.98
N ASN A 146 2.83 9.67 -7.59
CA ASN A 146 1.74 9.92 -8.53
C ASN A 146 1.96 11.28 -9.21
N ARG A 147 2.65 11.27 -10.34
CA ARG A 147 3.09 12.47 -11.05
C ARG A 147 1.94 13.40 -11.43
N GLY A 148 0.85 12.87 -11.96
CA GLY A 148 -0.32 13.65 -12.33
C GLY A 148 -1.00 14.35 -11.16
N VAL A 149 -0.88 13.80 -9.95
CA VAL A 149 -1.36 14.43 -8.72
C VAL A 149 -0.32 15.41 -8.19
N MET A 150 0.95 15.00 -8.08
CA MET A 150 2.02 15.80 -7.49
C MET A 150 2.39 17.02 -8.33
N PHE A 151 2.41 16.89 -9.66
CA PHE A 151 2.79 17.93 -10.61
C PHE A 151 1.61 18.40 -11.49
N GLY A 152 0.38 18.07 -11.12
CA GLY A 152 -0.83 18.44 -11.89
C GLY A 152 -1.16 19.93 -11.91
N TYR A 153 -0.25 20.80 -11.42
CA TYR A 153 -0.30 22.25 -11.58
C TYR A 153 0.29 22.71 -12.92
N ASN A 154 0.97 21.84 -13.66
CA ASN A 154 1.45 22.07 -15.00
C ASN A 154 0.76 21.16 -16.02
N ASP A 155 0.81 21.54 -17.29
CA ASP A 155 0.09 20.83 -18.37
C ASP A 155 0.66 19.43 -18.65
N SER A 156 1.94 19.20 -18.35
CA SER A 156 2.61 17.93 -18.62
C SER A 156 2.33 16.88 -17.54
N GLY A 157 1.99 17.29 -16.32
CA GLY A 157 1.92 16.42 -15.14
C GLY A 157 3.26 15.77 -14.79
N LEU A 158 4.38 16.34 -15.26
CA LEU A 158 5.74 15.84 -15.05
C LEU A 158 6.59 16.88 -14.29
N PRO A 159 7.68 16.47 -13.64
CA PRO A 159 8.62 17.42 -13.07
C PRO A 159 9.31 18.22 -14.17
N GLU A 160 9.23 19.54 -14.12
CA GLU A 160 9.80 20.47 -15.12
C GLU A 160 11.02 21.22 -14.57
N THR A 161 11.18 21.26 -13.28
CA THR A 161 12.27 21.97 -12.58
C THR A 161 13.07 21.03 -11.67
N ILE A 162 14.26 21.48 -11.27
CA ILE A 162 15.06 20.77 -10.25
C ILE A 162 14.29 20.68 -8.92
N GLU A 163 13.50 21.69 -8.59
CA GLU A 163 12.64 21.69 -7.40
C GLU A 163 11.59 20.58 -7.49
N ASP A 164 10.96 20.39 -8.64
CA ASP A 164 9.99 19.31 -8.86
C ASP A 164 10.65 17.93 -8.71
N VAL A 165 11.83 17.76 -9.30
CA VAL A 165 12.61 16.51 -9.16
C VAL A 165 12.94 16.23 -7.70
N ASN A 166 13.39 17.24 -6.97
CA ASN A 166 13.71 17.09 -5.55
C ASN A 166 12.46 16.80 -4.73
N LYS A 167 11.35 17.48 -5.00
CA LYS A 167 10.06 17.20 -4.35
C LYS A 167 9.62 15.75 -4.59
N GLY A 168 9.71 15.27 -5.82
CA GLY A 168 9.44 13.86 -6.13
C GLY A 168 10.33 12.90 -5.35
N LYS A 169 11.64 13.20 -5.23
CA LYS A 169 12.56 12.38 -4.41
C LYS A 169 12.17 12.36 -2.93
N MET A 170 11.74 13.48 -2.36
CA MET A 170 11.36 13.57 -0.95
C MET A 170 10.05 12.82 -0.63
N ALA A 171 9.23 12.54 -1.64
CA ALA A 171 7.99 11.77 -1.46
C ALA A 171 8.19 10.25 -1.53
N HIS A 172 9.38 9.79 -1.94
CA HIS A 172 9.78 8.38 -1.94
C HIS A 172 10.51 8.00 -0.65
N GLY A 173 10.58 6.72 -0.37
CA GLY A 173 11.38 6.15 0.71
C GLY A 173 10.52 5.61 1.82
N VAL A 174 10.83 5.95 3.07
CA VAL A 174 10.13 5.42 4.24
C VAL A 174 9.65 6.57 5.11
N SER A 175 8.34 6.62 5.34
CA SER A 175 7.75 7.49 6.36
C SER A 175 7.73 6.76 7.69
N ILE A 176 8.31 7.38 8.72
CA ILE A 176 8.31 6.89 10.10
C ILE A 176 7.63 7.94 10.95
N MET A 177 6.59 7.54 11.68
CA MET A 177 5.80 8.48 12.48
C MET A 177 5.22 7.80 13.70
N GLU A 178 5.11 8.56 14.78
CA GLU A 178 4.28 8.18 15.91
C GLU A 178 2.81 8.38 15.57
N ILE A 179 1.97 7.42 15.95
CA ILE A 179 0.52 7.58 15.90
C ILE A 179 -0.09 7.33 17.28
N ALA A 180 -1.11 8.10 17.61
CA ALA A 180 -1.85 7.96 18.85
C ALA A 180 -3.35 7.89 18.59
N GLN A 181 -4.06 7.24 19.50
CA GLN A 181 -5.51 7.14 19.44
C GLN A 181 -6.16 8.12 20.42
N SER A 182 -7.10 8.92 19.92
CA SER A 182 -7.98 9.76 20.72
C SER A 182 -9.42 9.57 20.26
N ASP A 183 -10.35 9.35 21.19
CA ASP A 183 -11.77 9.12 20.90
C ASP A 183 -12.07 8.00 19.90
N GLY A 184 -11.19 7.02 19.85
CA GLY A 184 -11.30 5.85 18.96
C GLY A 184 -10.73 6.06 17.56
N GLU A 185 -10.18 7.23 17.26
CA GLU A 185 -9.56 7.57 15.98
C GLU A 185 -8.03 7.71 16.13
N TRP A 186 -7.29 7.19 15.16
CA TRP A 186 -5.84 7.29 15.09
C TRP A 186 -5.41 8.53 14.32
N SER A 187 -4.38 9.20 14.78
CA SER A 187 -3.81 10.36 14.11
C SER A 187 -2.30 10.43 14.29
N ILE A 188 -1.62 11.16 13.42
CA ILE A 188 -0.18 11.45 13.52
C ILE A 188 0.09 12.31 14.76
N VAL A 189 1.10 11.93 15.54
CA VAL A 189 1.67 12.78 16.60
C VAL A 189 2.80 13.59 15.98
N LYS A 190 2.56 14.90 15.76
CA LYS A 190 3.56 15.79 15.19
C LYS A 190 4.72 15.98 16.16
N ASP A 191 5.91 16.29 15.62
CA ASP A 191 7.15 16.54 16.39
C ASP A 191 7.64 15.33 17.20
N SER A 192 7.15 14.14 16.93
CA SER A 192 7.65 12.90 17.52
C SER A 192 9.08 12.61 17.03
N ARG A 193 9.90 11.99 17.90
CA ARG A 193 11.33 11.71 17.65
C ARG A 193 11.56 10.27 17.24
#